data_26884b4283626fe3859eb486bd6d054c
#
_entry.id   26884b4283626fe3859eb486bd6d054c
#
_cell.length_a   1.000
_cell.length_b   1.000
_cell.length_c   1.000
_cell.angle_alpha   90.00
_cell.angle_beta   90.00
_cell.angle_gamma   90.00
#
_symmetry.space_group_name_H-M   'P 1'
#
loop_
_entity.id
_entity.type
_entity.pdbx_description
1 polymer ?
#
loop_
_entity_poly.entity_id
_entity_poly.type
_entity_poly.pdbx_seq_one_letter_code
_entity_poly.pdbx_strand_id
1 'polypeptide(L)'
;VFNLRPGRSWRHNPSYASELARLEGDAVRKFDGARILDVLGIEVDGVDIAAGIGEAPLCEMVDELIQAGLFLANGDPAAQATVGPGPTQLVLEPRGEDVLLTMISLRPPARILAGGLLVDRQRLRKAMVGAGQRVITDLLDVNADLRASDWVQRITRDLRQLSRAATVPAQPWPPEGSKQAGFVAKSVAK
;
A
#
# COMPACT_ATOMS: atom_id res chain seq x y z
N VAL A 1 8.60 2.73 15.34
CA VAL A 1 7.15 2.44 15.16
C VAL A 1 6.78 2.68 13.71
N PHE A 2 5.96 1.80 13.10
CA PHE A 2 5.45 1.96 11.74
C PHE A 2 3.92 1.96 11.74
N ASN A 3 3.31 2.92 11.05
CA ASN A 3 1.86 3.06 10.91
C ASN A 3 1.47 3.42 9.48
N LEU A 4 0.34 2.87 9.02
CA LEU A 4 -0.36 3.29 7.81
C LEU A 4 -1.71 3.88 8.22
N ARG A 5 -1.98 5.10 7.79
CA ARG A 5 -3.20 5.84 8.14
C ARG A 5 -3.97 6.22 6.89
N PRO A 6 -4.90 5.37 6.40
CA PRO A 6 -5.81 5.77 5.34
C PRO A 6 -6.61 7.00 5.77
N GLY A 7 -6.69 7.99 4.89
CA GLY A 7 -7.49 9.19 5.10
C GLY A 7 -8.97 8.86 5.13
N ARG A 8 -9.76 9.77 5.69
CA ARG A 8 -11.21 9.66 5.84
C ARG A 8 -11.94 10.90 5.35
N SER A 9 -11.25 11.82 4.68
CA SER A 9 -11.83 13.08 4.19
C SER A 9 -12.95 12.80 3.19
N TRP A 10 -12.83 11.74 2.37
CA TRP A 10 -13.85 11.32 1.43
C TRP A 10 -15.22 11.04 2.07
N ARG A 11 -15.26 10.59 3.33
CA ARG A 11 -16.53 10.36 4.07
C ARG A 11 -17.29 11.65 4.35
N HIS A 12 -16.59 12.76 4.42
CA HIS A 12 -17.17 14.09 4.65
C HIS A 12 -17.47 14.83 3.34
N ASN A 13 -17.11 14.26 2.20
CA ASN A 13 -17.52 14.78 0.89
C ASN A 13 -18.93 14.28 0.56
N PRO A 14 -19.98 15.17 0.58
CA PRO A 14 -21.36 14.75 0.40
C PRO A 14 -21.60 14.05 -0.94
N SER A 15 -20.89 14.44 -1.99
CA SER A 15 -21.00 13.83 -3.30
C SER A 15 -20.57 12.37 -3.28
N TYR A 16 -19.36 12.08 -2.79
CA TYR A 16 -18.85 10.71 -2.74
C TYR A 16 -19.65 9.82 -1.80
N ALA A 17 -19.91 10.27 -0.59
CA ALA A 17 -20.65 9.48 0.38
C ALA A 17 -22.07 9.18 -0.13
N SER A 18 -22.75 10.14 -0.76
CA SER A 18 -24.09 9.95 -1.31
C SER A 18 -24.09 9.03 -2.54
N GLU A 19 -23.11 9.15 -3.43
CA GLU A 19 -22.97 8.24 -4.58
C GLU A 19 -22.74 6.81 -4.09
N LEU A 20 -21.81 6.63 -3.16
CA LEU A 20 -21.47 5.32 -2.61
C LEU A 20 -22.69 4.67 -1.89
N ALA A 21 -23.43 5.46 -1.11
CA ALA A 21 -24.62 4.99 -0.38
C ALA A 21 -25.75 4.56 -1.30
N ARG A 22 -25.78 5.03 -2.56
CA ARG A 22 -26.82 4.73 -3.56
C ARG A 22 -26.47 3.62 -4.52
N LEU A 23 -25.28 3.05 -4.41
CA LEU A 23 -24.91 1.93 -5.28
C LEU A 23 -25.77 0.71 -4.96
N GLU A 24 -26.35 0.12 -6.01
CA GLU A 24 -27.20 -1.07 -5.94
C GLU A 24 -26.89 -2.06 -7.07
N GLY A 25 -27.21 -3.33 -6.86
CA GLY A 25 -27.15 -4.38 -7.89
C GLY A 25 -25.78 -4.49 -8.57
N ASP A 26 -25.78 -4.37 -9.88
CA ASP A 26 -24.55 -4.50 -10.69
C ASP A 26 -23.51 -3.39 -10.41
N ALA A 27 -23.95 -2.19 -9.99
CA ALA A 27 -23.02 -1.12 -9.63
C ALA A 27 -22.24 -1.44 -8.37
N VAL A 28 -22.86 -2.09 -7.38
CA VAL A 28 -22.16 -2.63 -6.20
C VAL A 28 -21.12 -3.67 -6.62
N ARG A 29 -21.51 -4.62 -7.47
CA ARG A 29 -20.60 -5.69 -7.91
C ARG A 29 -19.36 -5.13 -8.60
N LYS A 30 -19.53 -4.12 -9.46
CA LYS A 30 -18.48 -3.48 -10.26
C LYS A 30 -17.73 -2.37 -9.52
N PHE A 31 -18.02 -2.15 -8.24
CA PHE A 31 -17.30 -1.16 -7.46
C PHE A 31 -15.81 -1.51 -7.38
N ASP A 32 -14.97 -0.57 -7.79
CA ASP A 32 -13.50 -0.69 -7.83
C ASP A 32 -12.78 0.27 -6.87
N GLY A 33 -13.50 1.22 -6.28
CA GLY A 33 -12.94 2.22 -5.36
C GLY A 33 -12.12 3.33 -6.01
N ALA A 34 -12.01 3.38 -7.34
CA ALA A 34 -11.16 4.35 -8.05
C ALA A 34 -11.54 5.82 -7.80
N ARG A 35 -12.80 6.08 -7.41
CA ARG A 35 -13.30 7.43 -7.10
C ARG A 35 -13.09 7.86 -5.65
N ILE A 36 -12.65 6.96 -4.78
CA ILE A 36 -12.37 7.28 -3.37
C ILE A 36 -10.99 7.94 -3.30
N LEU A 37 -10.95 9.25 -3.44
CA LEU A 37 -9.71 10.02 -3.35
C LEU A 37 -9.44 10.41 -1.91
N ASP A 38 -8.24 10.11 -1.41
CA ASP A 38 -7.76 10.57 -0.12
C ASP A 38 -6.23 10.43 -0.03
N VAL A 39 -5.68 10.84 1.08
CA VAL A 39 -4.26 10.68 1.40
C VAL A 39 -4.02 9.35 2.12
N LEU A 40 -2.82 8.82 1.96
CA LEU A 40 -2.32 7.71 2.77
C LEU A 40 -1.14 8.19 3.61
N GLY A 41 -1.35 8.44 4.90
CA GLY A 41 -0.27 8.75 5.83
C GLY A 41 0.61 7.53 6.07
N ILE A 42 1.91 7.70 5.97
CA ILE A 42 2.94 6.67 6.22
C ILE A 42 3.87 7.19 7.30
N GLU A 43 3.70 6.69 8.51
CA GLU A 43 4.47 7.14 9.66
C GLU A 43 5.55 6.13 10.03
N VAL A 44 6.79 6.60 10.12
CA VAL A 44 7.94 5.82 10.60
C VAL A 44 8.56 6.58 11.78
N ASP A 45 8.59 5.94 12.95
CA ASP A 45 9.13 6.50 14.21
C ASP A 45 8.59 7.90 14.56
N GLY A 46 7.30 8.12 14.33
CA GLY A 46 6.62 9.38 14.63
C GLY A 46 6.73 10.44 13.54
N VAL A 47 7.42 10.17 12.43
CA VAL A 47 7.54 11.07 11.29
C VAL A 47 6.66 10.57 10.16
N ASP A 48 5.74 11.41 9.68
CA ASP A 48 4.96 11.13 8.48
C ASP A 48 5.82 11.39 7.24
N ILE A 49 6.29 10.31 6.61
CA ILE A 49 7.13 10.38 5.41
C ILE A 49 6.32 10.66 4.14
N ALA A 50 4.99 10.52 4.20
CA ALA A 50 4.08 10.87 3.13
C ALA A 50 3.51 12.29 3.26
N ALA A 51 3.95 13.06 4.26
CA ALA A 51 3.50 14.44 4.45
C ALA A 51 3.71 15.28 3.18
N GLY A 52 2.63 15.93 2.71
CA GLY A 52 2.64 16.72 1.49
C GLY A 52 2.47 15.92 0.19
N ILE A 53 2.29 14.61 0.25
CA ILE A 53 1.81 13.81 -0.87
C ILE A 53 0.30 14.05 -0.96
N GLY A 54 -0.18 14.46 -2.14
CA GLY A 54 -1.59 14.78 -2.36
C GLY A 54 -2.51 13.57 -2.39
N GLU A 55 -3.80 13.82 -2.55
CA GLU A 55 -4.83 12.78 -2.67
C GLU A 55 -4.64 11.93 -3.93
N ALA A 56 -4.92 10.64 -3.80
CA ALA A 56 -4.92 9.65 -4.88
C ALA A 56 -6.01 8.61 -4.61
N PRO A 57 -6.32 7.70 -5.56
CA PRO A 57 -7.29 6.63 -5.33
C PRO A 57 -6.88 5.75 -4.14
N LEU A 58 -7.54 5.99 -2.99
CA LEU A 58 -7.17 5.35 -1.71
C LEU A 58 -7.26 3.82 -1.77
N CYS A 59 -8.30 3.31 -2.43
CA CYS A 59 -8.49 1.87 -2.57
C CYS A 59 -7.38 1.22 -3.40
N GLU A 60 -6.90 1.89 -4.45
CA GLU A 60 -5.78 1.41 -5.27
C GLU A 60 -4.47 1.43 -4.48
N MET A 61 -4.19 2.53 -3.76
CA MET A 61 -2.99 2.61 -2.92
C MET A 61 -2.94 1.48 -1.88
N VAL A 62 -4.06 1.21 -1.22
CA VAL A 62 -4.15 0.15 -0.21
C VAL A 62 -4.04 -1.23 -0.85
N ASP A 63 -4.64 -1.44 -2.02
CA ASP A 63 -4.53 -2.67 -2.78
C ASP A 63 -3.07 -2.96 -3.15
N GLU A 64 -2.38 -2.00 -3.77
CA GLU A 64 -0.97 -2.15 -4.14
C GLU A 64 -0.06 -2.43 -2.94
N LEU A 65 -0.32 -1.79 -1.79
CA LEU A 65 0.42 -2.10 -0.56
C LEU A 65 0.20 -3.54 -0.07
N ILE A 66 -1.03 -4.05 -0.16
CA ILE A 66 -1.35 -5.42 0.21
C ILE A 66 -0.65 -6.39 -0.74
N GLN A 67 -0.69 -6.12 -2.06
CA GLN A 67 0.01 -6.93 -3.06
C GLN A 67 1.53 -6.91 -2.82
N ALA A 68 2.11 -5.74 -2.55
CA ALA A 68 3.53 -5.64 -2.20
C ALA A 68 3.86 -6.47 -0.94
N GLY A 69 3.00 -6.45 0.08
CA GLY A 69 3.14 -7.29 1.26
C GLY A 69 3.10 -8.78 0.96
N LEU A 70 2.23 -9.22 0.03
CA LEU A 70 2.13 -10.61 -0.42
C LEU A 70 3.39 -11.04 -1.20
N PHE A 71 3.91 -10.18 -2.09
CA PHE A 71 5.18 -10.45 -2.79
C PHE A 71 6.32 -10.67 -1.80
N LEU A 72 6.48 -9.78 -0.80
CA LEU A 72 7.48 -9.96 0.24
C LEU A 72 7.29 -11.23 1.06
N ALA A 73 6.03 -11.60 1.34
CA ALA A 73 5.71 -12.84 2.06
C ALA A 73 6.05 -14.10 1.25
N ASN A 74 5.99 -14.02 -0.08
CA ASN A 74 6.37 -15.08 -1.00
C ASN A 74 7.89 -15.18 -1.23
N GLY A 75 8.67 -14.26 -0.65
CA GLY A 75 10.13 -14.26 -0.75
C GLY A 75 10.70 -13.44 -1.91
N ASP A 76 9.89 -12.59 -2.53
CA ASP A 76 10.37 -11.70 -3.58
C ASP A 76 11.45 -10.75 -3.03
N PRO A 77 12.52 -10.46 -3.80
CA PRO A 77 13.67 -9.67 -3.34
C PRO A 77 13.36 -8.18 -3.17
N ALA A 78 12.28 -7.70 -3.78
CA ALA A 78 11.76 -6.35 -3.62
C ALA A 78 10.30 -6.30 -4.05
N ALA A 79 9.55 -5.36 -3.50
CA ALA A 79 8.20 -5.03 -3.92
C ALA A 79 8.03 -3.52 -3.98
N GLN A 80 7.00 -3.05 -4.69
CA GLN A 80 6.70 -1.62 -4.78
C GLN A 80 5.19 -1.39 -4.76
N ALA A 81 4.78 -0.22 -4.26
CA ALA A 81 3.40 0.24 -4.26
C ALA A 81 3.34 1.72 -4.60
N THR A 82 2.37 2.14 -5.38
CA THR A 82 2.05 3.55 -5.59
C THR A 82 1.37 4.10 -4.33
N VAL A 83 1.82 5.25 -3.83
CA VAL A 83 1.35 5.80 -2.55
C VAL A 83 0.92 7.27 -2.63
N GLY A 84 0.63 7.75 -3.82
CA GLY A 84 0.19 9.14 -4.02
C GLY A 84 -0.16 9.45 -5.46
N PRO A 85 -0.54 10.71 -5.75
CA PRO A 85 -0.87 11.13 -7.09
C PRO A 85 0.36 11.11 -8.00
N GLY A 86 0.22 10.50 -9.17
CA GLY A 86 1.30 10.37 -10.12
C GLY A 86 2.33 9.31 -9.70
N PRO A 87 3.55 9.35 -10.25
CA PRO A 87 4.52 8.28 -10.09
C PRO A 87 5.30 8.37 -8.77
N THR A 88 4.59 8.39 -7.63
CA THR A 88 5.20 8.29 -6.30
C THR A 88 5.08 6.86 -5.81
N GLN A 89 6.22 6.22 -5.55
CA GLN A 89 6.28 4.82 -5.17
C GLN A 89 6.97 4.63 -3.82
N LEU A 90 6.47 3.68 -3.05
CA LEU A 90 7.13 3.09 -1.90
C LEU A 90 7.80 1.79 -2.33
N VAL A 91 9.11 1.74 -2.30
CA VAL A 91 9.92 0.56 -2.58
C VAL A 91 10.23 -0.14 -1.26
N LEU A 92 10.06 -1.45 -1.23
CA LEU A 92 10.20 -2.32 -0.07
C LEU A 92 11.24 -3.39 -0.37
N GLU A 93 12.37 -3.38 0.33
CA GLU A 93 13.45 -4.35 0.15
C GLU A 93 13.69 -5.13 1.44
N PRO A 94 13.54 -6.46 1.46
CA PRO A 94 13.83 -7.27 2.64
C PRO A 94 15.31 -7.13 3.07
N ARG A 95 15.52 -6.98 4.38
CA ARG A 95 16.85 -6.91 5.01
C ARG A 95 16.86 -7.72 6.30
N GLY A 96 17.00 -9.03 6.20
CA GLY A 96 16.87 -9.92 7.34
C GLY A 96 15.44 -9.92 7.91
N GLU A 97 15.29 -9.61 9.19
CA GLU A 97 14.01 -9.47 9.87
C GLU A 97 13.32 -8.14 9.58
N ASP A 98 14.02 -7.19 8.96
CA ASP A 98 13.52 -5.87 8.60
C ASP A 98 13.20 -5.76 7.12
N VAL A 99 12.56 -4.66 6.77
CA VAL A 99 12.32 -4.18 5.40
C VAL A 99 12.85 -2.76 5.29
N LEU A 100 13.71 -2.53 4.33
CA LEU A 100 14.18 -1.19 3.96
C LEU A 100 13.10 -0.50 3.13
N LEU A 101 12.64 0.65 3.62
CA LEU A 101 11.68 1.49 2.92
C LEU A 101 12.40 2.63 2.21
N THR A 102 12.04 2.84 0.94
CA THR A 102 12.48 3.99 0.16
C THR A 102 11.29 4.56 -0.59
N MET A 103 10.95 5.82 -0.35
CA MET A 103 9.92 6.52 -1.10
C MET A 103 10.57 7.35 -2.20
N ILE A 104 10.11 7.17 -3.43
CA ILE A 104 10.66 7.83 -4.61
C ILE A 104 9.58 8.54 -5.41
N SER A 105 9.91 9.70 -5.96
CA SER A 105 9.13 10.33 -7.01
C SER A 105 9.82 10.06 -8.35
N LEU A 106 9.09 9.45 -9.28
CA LEU A 106 9.58 9.20 -10.63
C LEU A 106 9.30 10.37 -11.59
N ARG A 107 8.74 11.50 -11.10
CA ARG A 107 8.66 12.74 -11.90
C ARG A 107 10.07 13.21 -12.25
N PRO A 108 10.33 13.53 -13.51
CA PRO A 108 11.63 14.06 -13.90
C PRO A 108 11.95 15.41 -13.24
N PRO A 109 13.15 15.60 -12.65
CA PRO A 109 14.13 14.55 -12.37
C PRO A 109 13.65 13.65 -11.21
N ALA A 110 13.83 12.34 -11.35
CA ALA A 110 13.49 11.39 -10.29
C ALA A 110 14.29 11.70 -9.01
N ARG A 111 13.62 11.58 -7.85
CA ARG A 111 14.24 11.91 -6.56
C ARG A 111 13.74 11.01 -5.44
N ILE A 112 14.62 10.74 -4.49
CA ILE A 112 14.24 10.09 -3.24
C ILE A 112 13.55 11.14 -2.37
N LEU A 113 12.34 10.84 -1.91
CA LEU A 113 11.56 11.68 -0.98
C LEU A 113 11.88 11.30 0.46
N ALA A 114 11.98 10.01 0.75
CA ALA A 114 12.43 9.47 2.02
C ALA A 114 13.13 8.13 1.75
N GLY A 115 14.18 7.79 2.49
CA GLY A 115 14.91 6.56 2.24
C GLY A 115 15.77 6.11 3.40
N GLY A 116 16.21 4.85 3.34
CA GLY A 116 17.06 4.26 4.36
C GLY A 116 16.31 3.90 5.66
N LEU A 117 14.98 3.81 5.62
CA LEU A 117 14.16 3.55 6.80
C LEU A 117 13.97 2.05 7.00
N LEU A 118 14.49 1.51 8.08
CA LEU A 118 14.30 0.10 8.44
C LEU A 118 13.05 -0.07 9.30
N VAL A 119 12.19 -0.99 8.90
CA VAL A 119 10.95 -1.32 9.59
C VAL A 119 10.87 -2.83 9.79
N ASP A 120 10.59 -3.25 11.01
CA ASP A 120 10.31 -4.66 11.33
C ASP A 120 9.24 -5.24 10.41
N ARG A 121 9.52 -6.39 9.81
CA ARG A 121 8.67 -7.04 8.80
C ARG A 121 7.26 -7.36 9.33
N GLN A 122 7.16 -7.78 10.58
CA GLN A 122 5.86 -8.11 11.18
C GLN A 122 5.04 -6.85 11.44
N ARG A 123 5.69 -5.76 11.87
CA ARG A 123 5.03 -4.45 12.07
C ARG A 123 4.53 -3.88 10.74
N LEU A 124 5.35 -3.95 9.69
CA LEU A 124 4.94 -3.55 8.35
C LEU A 124 3.69 -4.33 7.91
N ARG A 125 3.73 -5.65 8.01
CA ARG A 125 2.60 -6.52 7.66
C ARG A 125 1.34 -6.20 8.47
N LYS A 126 1.45 -6.03 9.78
CA LYS A 126 0.32 -5.66 10.64
C LYS A 126 -0.27 -4.31 10.26
N ALA A 127 0.56 -3.34 9.91
CA ALA A 127 0.11 -2.02 9.45
C ALA A 127 -0.64 -2.10 8.11
N MET A 128 -0.13 -2.88 7.15
CA MET A 128 -0.81 -3.11 5.87
C MET A 128 -2.18 -3.77 6.06
N VAL A 129 -2.24 -4.84 6.86
CA VAL A 129 -3.50 -5.51 7.18
C VAL A 129 -4.47 -4.54 7.89
N GLY A 130 -3.99 -3.79 8.87
CA GLY A 130 -4.82 -2.82 9.59
C GLY A 130 -5.34 -1.68 8.71
N ALA A 131 -4.53 -1.20 7.76
CA ALA A 131 -4.95 -0.19 6.80
C ALA A 131 -6.06 -0.71 5.87
N GLY A 132 -5.87 -1.90 5.30
CA GLY A 132 -6.89 -2.52 4.45
C GLY A 132 -8.20 -2.80 5.17
N GLN A 133 -8.13 -3.32 6.40
CA GLN A 133 -9.32 -3.55 7.23
C GLN A 133 -10.08 -2.25 7.53
N ARG A 134 -9.37 -1.15 7.82
CA ARG A 134 -10.00 0.16 8.06
C ARG A 134 -10.73 0.67 6.83
N VAL A 135 -10.11 0.62 5.65
CA VAL A 135 -10.76 1.07 4.42
C VAL A 135 -12.01 0.24 4.14
N ILE A 136 -11.95 -1.09 4.26
CA ILE A 136 -13.13 -1.96 4.09
C ILE A 136 -14.23 -1.58 5.09
N THR A 137 -13.89 -1.42 6.38
CA THR A 137 -14.87 -1.06 7.42
C THR A 137 -15.52 0.27 7.09
N ASP A 138 -14.73 1.29 6.72
CA ASP A 138 -15.23 2.61 6.39
C ASP A 138 -16.15 2.60 5.15
N LEU A 139 -15.88 1.77 4.15
CA LEU A 139 -16.74 1.58 2.99
C LEU A 139 -18.07 0.89 3.37
N LEU A 140 -17.99 -0.18 4.15
CA LEU A 140 -19.16 -0.95 4.58
C LEU A 140 -20.06 -0.18 5.55
N ASP A 141 -19.50 0.75 6.33
CA ASP A 141 -20.27 1.67 7.16
C ASP A 141 -21.15 2.62 6.32
N VAL A 142 -20.71 2.98 5.11
CA VAL A 142 -21.46 3.84 4.19
C VAL A 142 -22.47 3.02 3.37
N ASN A 143 -22.06 1.86 2.88
CA ASN A 143 -22.90 0.97 2.11
C ASN A 143 -22.53 -0.50 2.39
N ALA A 144 -23.35 -1.18 3.18
CA ALA A 144 -23.14 -2.57 3.60
C ALA A 144 -23.17 -3.56 2.41
N ASP A 145 -23.85 -3.23 1.32
CA ASP A 145 -23.98 -4.09 0.14
C ASP A 145 -22.67 -4.20 -0.62
N LEU A 146 -21.72 -3.27 -0.43
CA LEU A 146 -20.36 -3.36 -0.98
C LEU A 146 -19.61 -4.63 -0.56
N ARG A 147 -20.09 -5.34 0.47
CA ARG A 147 -19.58 -6.68 0.81
C ARG A 147 -19.66 -7.66 -0.37
N ALA A 148 -20.62 -7.44 -1.29
CA ALA A 148 -20.78 -8.24 -2.49
C ALA A 148 -19.92 -7.78 -3.67
N SER A 149 -19.19 -6.67 -3.55
CA SER A 149 -18.32 -6.19 -4.63
C SER A 149 -17.10 -7.07 -4.82
N ASP A 150 -16.66 -7.21 -6.08
CA ASP A 150 -15.51 -8.01 -6.44
C ASP A 150 -14.23 -7.47 -5.76
N TRP A 151 -14.12 -6.15 -5.65
CA TRP A 151 -12.99 -5.51 -4.99
C TRP A 151 -12.92 -5.85 -3.49
N VAL A 152 -14.01 -5.68 -2.72
CA VAL A 152 -14.05 -5.97 -1.28
C VAL A 152 -13.78 -7.45 -1.01
N GLN A 153 -14.35 -8.34 -1.83
CA GLN A 153 -14.13 -9.79 -1.70
C GLN A 153 -12.66 -10.17 -1.95
N ARG A 154 -12.07 -9.62 -3.02
CA ARG A 154 -10.66 -9.85 -3.36
C ARG A 154 -9.74 -9.35 -2.25
N ILE A 155 -9.87 -8.08 -1.86
CA ILE A 155 -9.03 -7.48 -0.80
C ILE A 155 -9.20 -8.22 0.53
N THR A 156 -10.42 -8.62 0.89
CA THR A 156 -10.65 -9.40 2.12
C THR A 156 -9.91 -10.74 2.10
N ARG A 157 -9.89 -11.43 0.96
CA ARG A 157 -9.12 -12.67 0.77
C ARG A 157 -7.62 -12.42 0.90
N ASP A 158 -7.11 -11.38 0.24
CA ASP A 158 -5.70 -11.04 0.20
C ASP A 158 -5.18 -10.60 1.59
N LEU A 159 -5.99 -9.86 2.34
CA LEU A 159 -5.72 -9.52 3.75
C LEU A 159 -5.63 -10.77 4.64
N ARG A 160 -6.52 -11.75 4.44
CA ARG A 160 -6.44 -13.02 5.18
C ARG A 160 -5.17 -13.80 4.84
N GLN A 161 -4.79 -13.82 3.57
CA GLN A 161 -3.56 -14.44 3.12
C GLN A 161 -2.35 -13.75 3.74
N LEU A 162 -2.27 -12.41 3.65
CA LEU A 162 -1.19 -11.62 4.21
C LEU A 162 -1.09 -11.79 5.73
N SER A 163 -2.21 -11.81 6.44
CA SER A 163 -2.23 -11.99 7.91
C SER A 163 -1.71 -13.35 8.36
N ARG A 164 -1.91 -14.39 7.54
CA ARG A 164 -1.49 -15.77 7.82
C ARG A 164 -0.10 -16.11 7.30
N ALA A 165 0.46 -15.26 6.44
CA ALA A 165 1.77 -15.50 5.86
C ALA A 165 2.80 -15.73 6.97
N ALA A 166 3.46 -16.88 6.93
CA ALA A 166 4.58 -17.16 7.82
C ALA A 166 5.68 -16.12 7.54
N THR A 167 6.40 -15.73 8.58
CA THR A 167 7.64 -14.99 8.38
C THR A 167 8.62 -15.98 7.77
N VAL A 168 8.73 -16.01 6.44
CA VAL A 168 9.78 -16.79 5.78
C VAL A 168 11.10 -16.17 6.22
N PRO A 169 12.03 -16.95 6.80
CA PRO A 169 13.35 -16.43 7.12
C PRO A 169 13.92 -15.77 5.88
N ALA A 170 14.36 -14.52 6.02
CA ALA A 170 14.98 -13.83 4.90
C ALA A 170 16.17 -14.64 4.41
N GLN A 171 16.17 -15.01 3.15
CA GLN A 171 17.40 -15.48 2.55
C GLN A 171 18.41 -14.32 2.65
N PRO A 172 19.66 -14.59 3.09
CA PRO A 172 20.65 -13.54 3.18
C PRO A 172 20.81 -12.87 1.82
N TRP A 173 20.54 -11.57 1.78
CA TRP A 173 20.68 -10.73 0.59
C TRP A 173 22.08 -10.12 0.56
N PRO A 174 22.70 -10.05 -0.60
CA PRO A 174 22.79 -11.11 -1.61
C PRO A 174 23.77 -12.18 -1.14
N PRO A 175 23.81 -13.37 -1.75
CA PRO A 175 24.92 -14.29 -1.50
C PRO A 175 26.22 -13.54 -1.77
N GLU A 176 27.14 -13.54 -0.79
CA GLU A 176 28.44 -12.90 -0.93
C GLU A 176 29.06 -13.31 -2.27
N GLY A 177 29.23 -12.35 -3.19
CA GLY A 177 29.75 -12.57 -4.53
C GLY A 177 28.86 -12.21 -5.70
N SER A 178 27.59 -11.88 -5.54
CA SER A 178 26.75 -11.46 -6.66
C SER A 178 26.96 -9.99 -7.01
N LYS A 179 27.56 -9.75 -8.19
CA LYS A 179 27.75 -8.42 -8.81
C LYS A 179 26.42 -7.83 -9.30
N GLN A 180 25.46 -7.55 -8.41
CA GLN A 180 24.19 -6.92 -8.79
C GLN A 180 23.94 -5.57 -8.09
N ALA A 181 24.97 -4.74 -8.03
CA ALA A 181 24.80 -3.31 -7.69
C ALA A 181 24.27 -2.46 -8.88
N GLY A 182 23.64 -3.09 -9.89
CA GLY A 182 23.32 -2.43 -11.15
C GLY A 182 21.85 -2.25 -11.50
N PHE A 183 20.91 -2.76 -10.70
CA PHE A 183 19.52 -2.82 -11.18
C PHE A 183 18.72 -1.52 -10.97
N VAL A 184 18.97 -0.79 -9.89
CA VAL A 184 18.22 0.46 -9.61
C VAL A 184 18.66 1.62 -10.52
N ALA A 185 19.91 1.64 -10.97
CA ALA A 185 20.43 2.73 -11.80
C ALA A 185 20.04 2.66 -13.29
N LYS A 186 19.62 1.49 -13.80
CA LYS A 186 19.29 1.34 -15.24
C LYS A 186 17.83 1.66 -15.59
N SER A 187 16.90 1.69 -14.65
CA SER A 187 15.50 2.07 -14.92
C SER A 187 15.28 3.58 -14.97
N VAL A 188 16.22 4.39 -14.52
CA VAL A 188 16.07 5.87 -14.44
C VAL A 188 16.72 6.58 -15.64
N ALA A 189 17.43 5.86 -16.54
CA ALA A 189 18.21 6.44 -17.63
C ALA A 189 17.67 6.10 -19.04
N LYS A 190 16.33 6.07 -19.22
CA LYS A 190 15.72 6.11 -20.58
C LYS A 190 14.51 6.99 -20.62
#